data_24f9c219b4bd56f45f7be211dc4df5ed
#
_entry.id   24f9c219b4bd56f45f7be211dc4df5ed
#
_cell.length_a   1.000
_cell.length_b   1.000
_cell.length_c   1.000
_cell.angle_alpha   90.00
_cell.angle_beta   90.00
_cell.angle_gamma   90.00
#
_symmetry.space_group_name_H-M   'P 1'
#
loop_
_entity.id
_entity.type
_entity.pdbx_description
1 polymer ?
#
loop_
_entity_poly.entity_id
_entity_poly.type
_entity_poly.pdbx_seq_one_letter_code
_entity_poly.pdbx_strand_id
1 'polypeptide(L)'
;MIVSYQDMSAEPELANILQGLADETSTHKDVIYHVQRNQNARKSLAPTELLLNMTLLVTAGSETISSVLVTFMYNLCIHRDVYERLATMIRITFADPSDITLQELEGLVYFDACIKEALRIFPPVSSNLPREVPAKGAQVGPHFLPGGMLVSVAPWAAVRSKDNFHLPNEYHPERWLRNHPEHGWDPAFENDKLSASTPFGAGPKQCMGQNLSYYEIRLIVAHLLWVFDFELETEGVEGEKNRLWSLDPHFGLLRSFQTLNRPDLYIRFQERAGI
;
A
#
# COMPACT_ATOMS: atom_id res chain seq x y z
N MET A 1 -5.63 -1.98 19.72
CA MET A 1 -6.10 -1.07 20.78
C MET A 1 -6.52 0.22 20.07
N ILE A 2 -7.83 0.42 19.91
CA ILE A 2 -8.38 1.64 19.31
C ILE A 2 -8.56 2.61 20.47
N VAL A 3 -7.72 3.63 20.52
CA VAL A 3 -7.90 4.74 21.46
C VAL A 3 -9.05 5.59 20.91
N SER A 4 -10.15 5.72 21.66
CA SER A 4 -11.27 6.54 21.24
C SER A 4 -10.88 8.04 21.33
N TYR A 5 -11.43 8.84 20.44
CA TYR A 5 -11.19 10.30 20.39
C TYR A 5 -11.53 11.02 21.71
N GLN A 6 -12.34 10.40 22.56
CA GLN A 6 -12.74 10.94 23.88
C GLN A 6 -11.66 10.79 24.96
N ASP A 7 -10.69 9.87 24.79
CA ASP A 7 -9.59 9.65 25.75
C ASP A 7 -8.41 10.61 25.55
N MET A 8 -8.46 11.46 24.52
CA MET A 8 -7.38 12.38 24.16
C MET A 8 -7.40 13.73 24.92
N SER A 9 -8.24 13.89 25.93
CA SER A 9 -8.34 15.12 26.74
C SER A 9 -7.30 15.22 27.87
N ALA A 10 -6.37 14.27 27.99
CA ALA A 10 -5.32 14.24 29.01
C ALA A 10 -4.06 14.97 28.52
N GLU A 11 -4.09 16.31 28.40
CA GLU A 11 -2.91 17.12 28.04
C GLU A 11 -1.63 16.82 28.87
N PRO A 12 -1.69 16.52 30.19
CA PRO A 12 -0.50 16.23 30.97
C PRO A 12 0.18 14.89 30.61
N GLU A 13 -0.61 13.85 30.33
CA GLU A 13 -0.08 12.53 29.94
C GLU A 13 0.60 12.59 28.57
N LEU A 14 0.03 13.35 27.67
CA LEU A 14 0.58 13.57 26.35
C LEU A 14 1.89 14.35 26.38
N ALA A 15 1.95 15.43 27.19
CA ALA A 15 3.18 16.18 27.38
C ALA A 15 4.30 15.28 27.94
N ASN A 16 3.98 14.38 28.87
CA ASN A 16 4.93 13.41 29.43
C ASN A 16 5.39 12.37 28.39
N ILE A 17 4.48 11.89 27.52
CA ILE A 17 4.83 10.98 26.41
C ILE A 17 5.74 11.70 25.42
N LEU A 18 5.41 12.92 25.01
CA LEU A 18 6.23 13.71 24.10
C LEU A 18 7.57 14.09 24.70
N GLN A 19 7.64 14.33 26.02
CA GLN A 19 8.86 14.64 26.73
C GLN A 19 9.74 13.40 26.93
N GLY A 20 9.13 12.22 27.16
CA GLY A 20 9.82 10.93 27.20
C GLY A 20 10.34 10.48 25.84
N LEU A 21 9.63 10.82 24.74
CA LEU A 21 10.09 10.58 23.37
C LEU A 21 11.18 11.57 22.92
N ALA A 22 11.32 12.71 23.60
CA ALA A 22 12.32 13.75 23.34
C ALA A 22 13.64 13.51 24.11
N ASP A 23 13.81 12.36 24.75
CA ASP A 23 15.03 12.04 25.46
C ASP A 23 16.23 12.10 24.50
N GLU A 24 17.11 13.09 24.73
CA GLU A 24 18.34 13.31 23.93
C GLU A 24 19.27 12.09 23.94
N THR A 25 19.06 11.15 24.87
CA THR A 25 19.79 9.89 24.96
C THR A 25 19.22 8.79 24.04
N SER A 26 18.06 9.04 23.40
CA SER A 26 17.48 8.08 22.45
C SER A 26 18.41 7.85 21.27
N THR A 27 18.81 6.62 21.08
CA THR A 27 19.60 6.17 19.90
C THR A 27 18.74 6.13 18.62
N HIS A 28 17.40 6.23 18.75
CA HIS A 28 16.45 6.18 17.66
C HIS A 28 16.14 7.59 17.14
N LYS A 29 16.56 7.86 15.92
CA LYS A 29 16.27 9.11 15.19
C LYS A 29 15.00 8.95 14.34
N ASP A 30 13.87 8.87 15.00
CA ASP A 30 12.57 8.78 14.37
C ASP A 30 12.03 10.13 13.85
N VAL A 31 10.81 10.13 13.31
CA VAL A 31 10.18 11.34 12.78
C VAL A 31 10.00 12.40 13.86
N ILE A 32 9.65 12.00 15.10
CA ILE A 32 9.45 12.93 16.22
C ILE A 32 10.77 13.64 16.56
N TYR A 33 11.87 12.87 16.65
CA TYR A 33 13.20 13.42 16.87
C TYR A 33 13.58 14.48 15.83
N HIS A 34 13.36 14.18 14.54
CA HIS A 34 13.69 15.12 13.47
C HIS A 34 12.80 16.36 13.46
N VAL A 35 11.50 16.21 13.74
CA VAL A 35 10.58 17.35 13.85
C VAL A 35 10.99 18.26 15.00
N GLN A 36 11.25 17.71 16.19
CA GLN A 36 11.63 18.49 17.37
C GLN A 36 12.97 19.22 17.18
N ARG A 37 13.96 18.54 16.61
CA ARG A 37 15.29 19.14 16.37
C ARG A 37 15.27 20.27 15.34
N ASN A 38 14.33 20.23 14.39
CA ASN A 38 14.22 21.22 13.33
C ASN A 38 13.19 22.34 13.64
N GLN A 39 12.66 22.39 14.85
CA GLN A 39 11.77 23.45 15.29
C GLN A 39 12.55 24.76 15.44
N ASN A 40 12.05 25.80 14.80
CA ASN A 40 12.51 27.17 15.02
C ASN A 40 11.29 28.07 15.21
N ALA A 41 11.50 29.26 15.77
CA ALA A 41 10.41 30.19 16.20
C ALA A 41 9.36 30.53 15.11
N ARG A 42 9.66 30.27 13.83
CA ARG A 42 8.75 30.52 12.70
C ARG A 42 8.11 29.27 12.12
N LYS A 43 8.58 28.06 12.50
CA LYS A 43 8.17 26.78 11.93
C LYS A 43 7.93 25.68 12.98
N SER A 44 7.85 26.06 14.25
CA SER A 44 7.55 25.10 15.31
C SER A 44 6.07 24.69 15.27
N LEU A 45 5.81 23.40 15.41
CA LEU A 45 4.48 22.88 15.66
C LEU A 45 4.14 23.02 17.14
N ALA A 46 2.92 23.43 17.46
CA ALA A 46 2.43 23.32 18.83
C ALA A 46 2.37 21.83 19.24
N PRO A 47 2.49 21.50 20.54
CA PRO A 47 2.41 20.10 20.99
C PRO A 47 1.17 19.35 20.48
N THR A 48 0.02 20.00 20.47
CA THR A 48 -1.23 19.45 19.94
C THR A 48 -1.16 19.19 18.43
N GLU A 49 -0.54 20.10 17.67
CA GLU A 49 -0.35 19.91 16.23
C GLU A 49 0.62 18.76 15.95
N LEU A 50 1.69 18.64 16.74
CA LEU A 50 2.62 17.51 16.63
C LEU A 50 1.90 16.19 16.87
N LEU A 51 1.10 16.09 17.94
CA LEU A 51 0.31 14.89 18.22
C LEU A 51 -0.62 14.53 17.07
N LEU A 52 -1.42 15.49 16.60
CA LEU A 52 -2.38 15.26 15.52
C LEU A 52 -1.66 14.77 14.25
N ASN A 53 -0.50 15.35 13.93
CA ASN A 53 0.29 14.91 12.79
C ASN A 53 0.86 13.50 12.99
N MET A 54 1.35 13.14 14.19
CA MET A 54 1.84 11.79 14.48
C MET A 54 0.71 10.76 14.41
N THR A 55 -0.45 11.07 14.99
CA THR A 55 -1.64 10.21 14.89
C THR A 55 -2.05 9.99 13.43
N LEU A 56 -2.04 11.06 12.63
CA LEU A 56 -2.33 10.96 11.20
C LEU A 56 -1.32 10.05 10.47
N LEU A 57 -0.02 10.20 10.73
CA LEU A 57 1.02 9.38 10.11
C LEU A 57 0.88 7.89 10.47
N VAL A 58 0.62 7.59 11.75
CA VAL A 58 0.40 6.20 12.19
C VAL A 58 -0.84 5.60 11.52
N THR A 59 -1.96 6.33 11.53
CA THR A 59 -3.21 5.85 10.92
C THR A 59 -3.06 5.67 9.40
N ALA A 60 -2.48 6.66 8.72
CA ALA A 60 -2.31 6.61 7.27
C ALA A 60 -1.35 5.48 6.84
N GLY A 61 -0.28 5.24 7.60
CA GLY A 61 0.67 4.17 7.33
C GLY A 61 0.11 2.79 7.64
N SER A 62 -0.45 2.56 8.83
CA SER A 62 -0.87 1.23 9.25
C SER A 62 -2.03 0.68 8.42
N GLU A 63 -3.09 1.46 8.21
CA GLU A 63 -4.30 1.02 7.49
C GLU A 63 -4.01 0.69 6.02
N THR A 64 -3.28 1.58 5.33
CA THR A 64 -3.02 1.40 3.90
C THR A 64 -2.05 0.26 3.64
N ILE A 65 -0.96 0.16 4.41
CA ILE A 65 0.03 -0.92 4.24
C ILE A 65 -0.58 -2.28 4.58
N SER A 66 -1.33 -2.39 5.68
CA SER A 66 -2.01 -3.65 6.02
C SER A 66 -2.99 -4.07 4.92
N SER A 67 -3.71 -3.12 4.31
CA SER A 67 -4.58 -3.41 3.16
C SER A 67 -3.81 -3.96 1.97
N VAL A 68 -2.67 -3.36 1.60
CA VAL A 68 -1.83 -3.86 0.50
C VAL A 68 -1.28 -5.24 0.82
N LEU A 69 -0.73 -5.44 2.02
CA LEU A 69 -0.16 -6.73 2.42
C LEU A 69 -1.19 -7.86 2.33
N VAL A 70 -2.38 -7.65 2.91
CA VAL A 70 -3.45 -8.66 2.89
C VAL A 70 -3.91 -8.96 1.46
N THR A 71 -4.11 -7.93 0.63
CA THR A 71 -4.53 -8.14 -0.76
C THR A 71 -3.42 -8.75 -1.61
N PHE A 72 -2.17 -8.43 -1.35
CA PHE A 72 -1.03 -9.07 -2.02
C PHE A 72 -0.93 -10.55 -1.65
N MET A 73 -1.02 -10.88 -0.35
CA MET A 73 -1.02 -12.27 0.12
C MET A 73 -2.18 -13.06 -0.47
N TYR A 74 -3.38 -12.48 -0.55
CA TYR A 74 -4.52 -13.09 -1.22
C TYR A 74 -4.20 -13.43 -2.68
N ASN A 75 -3.65 -12.45 -3.43
CA ASN A 75 -3.30 -12.69 -4.84
C ASN A 75 -2.23 -13.78 -4.99
N LEU A 76 -1.23 -13.84 -4.12
CA LEU A 76 -0.23 -14.92 -4.13
C LEU A 76 -0.85 -16.29 -3.83
N CYS A 77 -1.88 -16.34 -2.98
CA CYS A 77 -2.57 -17.59 -2.69
C CYS A 77 -3.36 -18.14 -3.88
N ILE A 78 -4.01 -17.25 -4.66
CA ILE A 78 -4.86 -17.67 -5.78
C ILE A 78 -4.11 -17.78 -7.12
N HIS A 79 -2.96 -17.09 -7.27
CA HIS A 79 -2.08 -17.16 -8.44
C HIS A 79 -0.80 -17.93 -8.08
N ARG A 80 -0.91 -19.26 -8.05
CA ARG A 80 0.16 -20.14 -7.56
C ARG A 80 1.45 -20.09 -8.40
N ASP A 81 1.34 -19.87 -9.68
CA ASP A 81 2.46 -19.66 -10.59
C ASP A 81 3.29 -18.42 -10.23
N VAL A 82 2.61 -17.30 -9.91
CA VAL A 82 3.25 -16.07 -9.43
C VAL A 82 3.90 -16.31 -8.06
N TYR A 83 3.19 -16.98 -7.14
CA TYR A 83 3.72 -17.34 -5.83
C TYR A 83 5.01 -18.16 -5.95
N GLU A 84 4.98 -19.25 -6.67
CA GLU A 84 6.11 -20.18 -6.83
C GLU A 84 7.33 -19.47 -7.44
N ARG A 85 7.09 -18.67 -8.46
CA ARG A 85 8.14 -17.88 -9.10
C ARG A 85 8.76 -16.88 -8.14
N LEU A 86 7.94 -16.14 -7.40
CA LEU A 86 8.41 -15.13 -6.46
C LEU A 86 9.11 -15.75 -5.25
N ALA A 87 8.55 -16.81 -4.66
CA ALA A 87 9.15 -17.53 -3.55
C ALA A 87 10.50 -18.14 -3.94
N THR A 88 10.58 -18.76 -5.13
CA THR A 88 11.83 -19.33 -5.67
C THR A 88 12.88 -18.23 -5.85
N MET A 89 12.50 -17.09 -6.42
CA MET A 89 13.41 -15.96 -6.62
C MET A 89 13.98 -15.46 -5.29
N ILE A 90 13.15 -15.22 -4.28
CA ILE A 90 13.58 -14.76 -2.96
C ILE A 90 14.53 -15.78 -2.30
N ARG A 91 14.16 -17.08 -2.34
CA ARG A 91 14.93 -18.17 -1.70
C ARG A 91 16.25 -18.47 -2.38
N ILE A 92 16.39 -18.19 -3.67
CA ILE A 92 17.66 -18.33 -4.39
C ILE A 92 18.55 -17.10 -4.16
N THR A 93 17.94 -15.92 -4.10
CA THR A 93 18.69 -14.66 -3.94
C THR A 93 19.31 -14.56 -2.54
N PHE A 94 18.60 -15.00 -1.50
CA PHE A 94 19.02 -14.87 -0.12
C PHE A 94 19.28 -16.25 0.51
N ALA A 95 20.53 -16.48 0.93
CA ALA A 95 20.92 -17.71 1.62
C ALA A 95 20.40 -17.77 3.06
N ASP A 96 20.34 -16.61 3.73
CA ASP A 96 19.89 -16.44 5.11
C ASP A 96 18.91 -15.24 5.17
N PRO A 97 17.87 -15.28 6.04
CA PRO A 97 16.94 -14.16 6.17
C PRO A 97 17.59 -12.87 6.65
N SER A 98 18.76 -12.95 7.34
CA SER A 98 19.53 -11.77 7.72
C SER A 98 20.19 -11.04 6.54
N ASP A 99 20.31 -11.71 5.38
CA ASP A 99 20.85 -11.12 4.15
C ASP A 99 19.78 -10.29 3.40
N ILE A 100 18.52 -10.39 3.80
CA ILE A 100 17.43 -9.66 3.16
C ILE A 100 17.52 -8.17 3.50
N THR A 101 18.08 -7.39 2.59
CA THR A 101 18.25 -5.94 2.73
C THR A 101 17.38 -5.19 1.73
N LEU A 102 17.06 -3.93 2.05
CA LEU A 102 16.30 -3.07 1.13
C LEU A 102 17.02 -2.90 -0.20
N GLN A 103 18.35 -2.74 -0.17
CA GLN A 103 19.14 -2.53 -1.37
C GLN A 103 19.06 -3.71 -2.34
N GLU A 104 19.18 -4.94 -1.84
CA GLU A 104 19.05 -6.14 -2.67
C GLU A 104 17.63 -6.34 -3.19
N LEU A 105 16.62 -6.05 -2.36
CA LEU A 105 15.22 -6.16 -2.75
C LEU A 105 14.82 -5.16 -3.84
N GLU A 106 15.43 -3.97 -3.90
CA GLU A 106 15.18 -2.98 -4.96
C GLU A 106 15.61 -3.46 -6.35
N GLY A 107 16.57 -4.40 -6.41
CA GLY A 107 17.03 -5.02 -7.66
C GLY A 107 16.06 -6.08 -8.22
N LEU A 108 15.07 -6.52 -7.46
CA LEU A 108 14.17 -7.61 -7.85
C LEU A 108 12.98 -7.10 -8.68
N VAL A 109 13.23 -6.90 -9.99
CA VAL A 109 12.27 -6.31 -10.94
C VAL A 109 10.91 -7.02 -10.96
N TYR A 110 10.89 -8.35 -10.91
CA TYR A 110 9.63 -9.11 -10.89
C TYR A 110 8.86 -8.93 -9.57
N PHE A 111 9.57 -8.82 -8.46
CA PHE A 111 8.94 -8.51 -7.17
C PHE A 111 8.25 -7.15 -7.19
N ASP A 112 8.92 -6.15 -7.75
CA ASP A 112 8.36 -4.81 -7.95
C ASP A 112 7.10 -4.84 -8.83
N ALA A 113 7.12 -5.64 -9.90
CA ALA A 113 5.98 -5.84 -10.77
C ALA A 113 4.78 -6.45 -10.00
N CYS A 114 5.03 -7.45 -9.15
CA CYS A 114 4.02 -8.05 -8.29
C CYS A 114 3.40 -7.04 -7.32
N ILE A 115 4.21 -6.19 -6.68
CA ILE A 115 3.72 -5.14 -5.77
C ILE A 115 2.87 -4.11 -6.53
N LYS A 116 3.34 -3.65 -7.70
CA LYS A 116 2.61 -2.69 -8.53
C LYS A 116 1.26 -3.23 -8.98
N GLU A 117 1.21 -4.51 -9.32
CA GLU A 117 -0.04 -5.15 -9.73
C GLU A 117 -1.00 -5.33 -8.55
N ALA A 118 -0.51 -5.68 -7.35
CA ALA A 118 -1.33 -5.71 -6.15
C ALA A 118 -1.95 -4.34 -5.84
N LEU A 119 -1.14 -3.28 -5.92
CA LEU A 119 -1.60 -1.90 -5.74
C LEU A 119 -2.60 -1.45 -6.82
N ARG A 120 -2.48 -1.94 -8.05
CA ARG A 120 -3.43 -1.66 -9.12
C ARG A 120 -4.76 -2.34 -8.87
N ILE A 121 -4.74 -3.66 -8.62
CA ILE A 121 -5.98 -4.44 -8.55
C ILE A 121 -6.78 -4.15 -7.27
N PHE A 122 -6.09 -3.81 -6.17
CA PHE A 122 -6.69 -3.43 -4.90
C PHE A 122 -6.04 -2.15 -4.34
N PRO A 123 -6.29 -0.98 -4.94
CA PRO A 123 -5.76 0.27 -4.41
C PRO A 123 -6.34 0.53 -3.01
N PRO A 124 -5.49 0.73 -1.98
CA PRO A 124 -5.97 0.95 -0.60
C PRO A 124 -6.91 2.15 -0.50
N VAL A 125 -6.56 3.25 -1.19
CA VAL A 125 -7.41 4.43 -1.33
C VAL A 125 -8.16 4.31 -2.65
N SER A 126 -9.34 3.72 -2.59
CA SER A 126 -10.17 3.41 -3.77
C SER A 126 -11.21 4.49 -4.08
N SER A 127 -11.47 5.40 -3.12
CA SER A 127 -12.43 6.48 -3.28
C SER A 127 -11.84 7.70 -4.00
N ASN A 128 -12.75 8.54 -4.48
CA ASN A 128 -12.39 9.79 -5.13
C ASN A 128 -11.77 10.77 -4.13
N LEU A 129 -10.66 11.38 -4.51
CA LEU A 129 -10.04 12.48 -3.76
C LEU A 129 -10.32 13.79 -4.48
N PRO A 130 -11.33 14.57 -4.06
CA PRO A 130 -11.75 15.78 -4.76
C PRO A 130 -10.69 16.87 -4.74
N ARG A 131 -10.67 17.65 -5.81
CA ARG A 131 -9.88 18.87 -5.96
C ARG A 131 -10.80 20.00 -6.37
N GLU A 132 -10.65 21.15 -5.75
CA GLU A 132 -11.37 22.34 -6.14
C GLU A 132 -10.63 23.07 -7.26
N VAL A 133 -11.37 23.41 -8.30
CA VAL A 133 -10.85 24.19 -9.43
C VAL A 133 -10.56 25.61 -8.92
N PRO A 134 -9.36 26.17 -9.21
CA PRO A 134 -9.02 27.54 -8.80
C PRO A 134 -10.05 28.58 -9.26
N ALA A 135 -10.19 29.69 -8.54
CA ALA A 135 -11.23 30.71 -8.78
C ALA A 135 -11.27 31.23 -10.22
N LYS A 136 -10.12 31.28 -10.90
CA LYS A 136 -10.02 31.71 -12.32
C LYS A 136 -10.43 30.64 -13.33
N GLY A 137 -10.84 29.46 -12.87
CA GLY A 137 -11.06 28.29 -13.71
C GLY A 137 -9.78 27.55 -14.10
N ALA A 138 -9.92 26.42 -14.72
CA ALA A 138 -8.81 25.61 -15.24
C ALA A 138 -9.22 24.84 -16.49
N GLN A 139 -8.24 24.63 -17.38
CA GLN A 139 -8.41 23.75 -18.53
C GLN A 139 -8.07 22.32 -18.13
N VAL A 140 -9.00 21.37 -18.37
CA VAL A 140 -8.81 19.94 -18.14
C VAL A 140 -9.13 19.19 -19.43
N GLY A 141 -8.11 18.70 -20.10
CA GLY A 141 -8.28 18.14 -21.45
C GLY A 141 -8.95 19.18 -22.40
N PRO A 142 -10.00 18.81 -23.13
CA PRO A 142 -10.72 19.72 -24.03
C PRO A 142 -11.72 20.66 -23.30
N HIS A 143 -11.91 20.52 -21.99
CA HIS A 143 -12.97 21.22 -21.26
C HIS A 143 -12.39 22.31 -20.36
N PHE A 144 -13.01 23.51 -20.43
CA PHE A 144 -12.78 24.56 -19.44
C PHE A 144 -13.73 24.38 -18.25
N LEU A 145 -13.17 24.31 -17.06
CA LEU A 145 -13.92 24.12 -15.81
C LEU A 145 -14.00 25.42 -15.03
N PRO A 146 -15.21 25.87 -14.62
CA PRO A 146 -15.38 27.04 -13.78
C PRO A 146 -14.70 26.90 -12.42
N GLY A 147 -14.28 28.04 -11.83
CA GLY A 147 -13.75 28.08 -10.48
C GLY A 147 -14.74 27.60 -9.43
N GLY A 148 -14.25 26.95 -8.38
CA GLY A 148 -15.04 26.38 -7.30
C GLY A 148 -15.69 25.02 -7.61
N MET A 149 -15.59 24.52 -8.85
CA MET A 149 -16.05 23.19 -9.18
C MET A 149 -15.18 22.12 -8.52
N LEU A 150 -15.79 21.07 -7.96
CA LEU A 150 -15.08 19.92 -7.45
C LEU A 150 -14.88 18.88 -8.57
N VAL A 151 -13.65 18.45 -8.75
CA VAL A 151 -13.26 17.42 -9.73
C VAL A 151 -12.48 16.31 -9.07
N SER A 152 -12.60 15.10 -9.57
CA SER A 152 -11.85 13.94 -9.07
C SER A 152 -11.68 12.89 -10.15
N VAL A 153 -10.70 12.03 -9.95
CA VAL A 153 -10.57 10.77 -10.68
C VAL A 153 -11.09 9.66 -9.77
N ALA A 154 -11.80 8.67 -10.32
CA ALA A 154 -12.21 7.47 -9.60
C ALA A 154 -11.11 6.40 -9.76
N PRO A 155 -10.20 6.19 -8.79
CA PRO A 155 -9.06 5.27 -8.96
C PRO A 155 -9.53 3.85 -9.25
N TRP A 156 -10.53 3.37 -8.51
CA TRP A 156 -11.10 2.04 -8.71
C TRP A 156 -11.63 1.81 -10.13
N ALA A 157 -12.34 2.78 -10.70
CA ALA A 157 -12.85 2.69 -12.06
C ALA A 157 -11.73 2.81 -13.10
N ALA A 158 -10.76 3.68 -12.87
CA ALA A 158 -9.63 3.90 -13.78
C ALA A 158 -8.81 2.64 -14.01
N VAL A 159 -8.51 1.89 -12.93
CA VAL A 159 -7.71 0.66 -13.01
C VAL A 159 -8.49 -0.55 -13.53
N ARG A 160 -9.82 -0.47 -13.59
CA ARG A 160 -10.72 -1.53 -14.10
C ARG A 160 -11.30 -1.24 -15.48
N SER A 161 -10.99 -0.08 -16.04
CA SER A 161 -11.42 0.27 -17.40
C SER A 161 -10.66 -0.56 -18.44
N LYS A 162 -11.38 -1.18 -19.35
CA LYS A 162 -10.82 -1.87 -20.52
C LYS A 162 -10.16 -0.90 -21.50
N ASP A 163 -10.47 0.39 -21.42
CA ASP A 163 -9.78 1.43 -22.21
C ASP A 163 -8.37 1.73 -21.67
N ASN A 164 -8.09 1.33 -20.42
CA ASN A 164 -6.81 1.56 -19.77
C ASN A 164 -5.98 0.29 -19.60
N PHE A 165 -6.63 -0.86 -19.38
CA PHE A 165 -5.93 -2.12 -19.09
C PHE A 165 -6.57 -3.30 -19.83
N HIS A 166 -5.75 -4.12 -20.45
CA HIS A 166 -6.14 -5.44 -20.91
C HIS A 166 -6.36 -6.36 -19.70
N LEU A 167 -7.42 -7.19 -19.69
CA LEU A 167 -7.78 -8.05 -18.55
C LEU A 167 -7.73 -7.28 -17.20
N PRO A 168 -8.51 -6.20 -17.04
CA PRO A 168 -8.32 -5.27 -15.92
C PRO A 168 -8.65 -5.85 -14.55
N ASN A 169 -9.43 -6.93 -14.48
CA ASN A 169 -9.83 -7.58 -13.23
C ASN A 169 -8.93 -8.78 -12.86
N GLU A 170 -7.94 -9.09 -13.69
CA GLU A 170 -7.02 -10.20 -13.48
C GLU A 170 -5.67 -9.69 -12.97
N TYR A 171 -4.98 -10.52 -12.20
CA TYR A 171 -3.68 -10.20 -11.60
C TYR A 171 -2.55 -10.67 -12.52
N HIS A 172 -1.93 -9.74 -13.22
CA HIS A 172 -0.85 -9.99 -14.18
C HIS A 172 0.35 -9.07 -13.93
N PRO A 173 1.33 -9.47 -13.13
CA PRO A 173 2.55 -8.70 -12.91
C PRO A 173 3.31 -8.38 -14.19
N GLU A 174 3.19 -9.23 -15.23
CA GLU A 174 3.87 -9.14 -16.51
C GLU A 174 3.63 -7.78 -17.21
N ARG A 175 2.49 -7.13 -16.99
CA ARG A 175 2.18 -5.81 -17.56
C ARG A 175 3.18 -4.72 -17.17
N TRP A 176 3.84 -4.88 -16.02
CA TRP A 176 4.81 -3.91 -15.48
C TRP A 176 6.23 -4.15 -15.96
N LEU A 177 6.47 -5.22 -16.74
CA LEU A 177 7.80 -5.67 -17.19
C LEU A 177 8.19 -5.18 -18.57
N ARG A 178 7.48 -4.19 -19.14
CA ARG A 178 7.70 -3.70 -20.51
C ARG A 178 9.16 -3.33 -20.80
N ASN A 179 9.85 -2.71 -19.84
CA ASN A 179 11.24 -2.33 -19.97
C ASN A 179 12.23 -3.43 -19.60
N HIS A 180 11.72 -4.59 -19.23
CA HIS A 180 12.48 -5.74 -18.75
C HIS A 180 11.93 -7.04 -19.36
N PRO A 181 11.95 -7.17 -20.69
CA PRO A 181 11.33 -8.32 -21.39
C PRO A 181 11.95 -9.66 -20.98
N GLU A 182 13.22 -9.66 -20.56
CA GLU A 182 13.94 -10.82 -20.03
C GLU A 182 13.30 -11.36 -18.73
N HIS A 183 12.52 -10.55 -18.04
CA HIS A 183 11.74 -10.94 -16.86
C HIS A 183 10.30 -11.35 -17.19
N GLY A 184 10.00 -11.72 -18.43
CA GLY A 184 8.72 -12.32 -18.83
C GLY A 184 7.62 -11.29 -19.13
N TRP A 185 7.96 -10.15 -19.75
CA TRP A 185 6.95 -9.27 -20.30
C TRP A 185 6.09 -9.96 -21.34
N ASP A 186 4.78 -9.74 -21.26
CA ASP A 186 3.81 -10.26 -22.22
C ASP A 186 3.30 -9.13 -23.14
N PRO A 187 3.48 -9.27 -24.48
CA PRO A 187 2.98 -8.31 -25.48
C PRO A 187 1.46 -8.05 -25.43
N ALA A 188 0.68 -8.95 -24.85
CA ALA A 188 -0.75 -8.73 -24.66
C ALA A 188 -1.06 -7.43 -23.89
N PHE A 189 -0.13 -6.98 -23.04
CA PHE A 189 -0.24 -5.77 -22.24
C PHE A 189 0.42 -4.54 -22.86
N GLU A 190 0.79 -4.59 -24.15
CA GLU A 190 1.48 -3.48 -24.83
C GLU A 190 0.69 -2.17 -24.80
N ASN A 191 -0.62 -2.24 -24.89
CA ASN A 191 -1.49 -1.07 -24.94
C ASN A 191 -1.99 -0.61 -23.57
N ASP A 192 -1.55 -1.23 -22.49
CA ASP A 192 -1.92 -0.86 -21.13
C ASP A 192 -1.40 0.55 -20.80
N LYS A 193 -2.29 1.38 -20.26
CA LYS A 193 -1.99 2.72 -19.78
C LYS A 193 -1.59 2.68 -18.31
N LEU A 194 -0.36 2.24 -18.04
CA LEU A 194 0.15 2.06 -16.68
C LEU A 194 0.03 3.31 -15.81
N SER A 195 0.08 4.51 -16.43
CA SER A 195 -0.12 5.80 -15.75
C SER A 195 -1.54 6.03 -15.23
N ALA A 196 -2.52 5.23 -15.64
CA ALA A 196 -3.87 5.28 -15.07
C ALA A 196 -3.93 4.64 -13.67
N SER A 197 -2.91 3.88 -13.26
CA SER A 197 -2.75 3.39 -11.89
C SER A 197 -1.90 4.38 -11.08
N THR A 198 -2.54 5.11 -10.19
CA THR A 198 -1.89 6.12 -9.33
C THR A 198 -2.19 5.86 -7.85
N PRO A 199 -1.76 4.71 -7.29
CA PRO A 199 -2.15 4.31 -5.92
C PRO A 199 -1.65 5.28 -4.85
N PHE A 200 -0.59 6.04 -5.12
CA PHE A 200 -0.03 7.06 -4.23
C PHE A 200 -0.45 8.49 -4.61
N GLY A 201 -1.37 8.65 -5.56
CA GLY A 201 -1.74 9.94 -6.10
C GLY A 201 -0.68 10.54 -7.02
N ALA A 202 -0.86 11.82 -7.38
CA ALA A 202 0.06 12.55 -8.25
C ALA A 202 0.12 14.04 -7.89
N GLY A 203 1.22 14.71 -8.29
CA GLY A 203 1.43 16.15 -8.13
C GLY A 203 1.70 16.57 -6.67
N PRO A 204 1.42 17.83 -6.30
CA PRO A 204 1.82 18.39 -5.00
C PRO A 204 1.17 17.72 -3.78
N LYS A 205 0.14 16.92 -3.97
CA LYS A 205 -0.57 16.15 -2.94
C LYS A 205 -0.32 14.64 -3.03
N GLN A 206 0.74 14.24 -3.72
CA GLN A 206 1.19 12.85 -3.76
C GLN A 206 1.55 12.36 -2.34
N CYS A 207 1.39 11.06 -2.10
CA CYS A 207 1.73 10.44 -0.84
C CYS A 207 3.21 10.65 -0.48
N MET A 208 3.47 11.23 0.69
CA MET A 208 4.83 11.43 1.20
C MET A 208 5.48 10.12 1.66
N GLY A 209 4.68 9.12 2.05
CA GLY A 209 5.12 7.82 2.51
C GLY A 209 5.34 6.79 1.41
N GLN A 210 5.31 7.16 0.13
CA GLN A 210 5.41 6.20 -0.98
C GLN A 210 6.65 5.31 -0.88
N ASN A 211 7.83 5.89 -0.69
CA ASN A 211 9.07 5.11 -0.60
C ASN A 211 9.07 4.19 0.63
N LEU A 212 8.64 4.71 1.78
CA LEU A 212 8.52 3.93 3.01
C LEU A 212 7.57 2.74 2.81
N SER A 213 6.43 2.96 2.16
CA SER A 213 5.47 1.89 1.86
C SER A 213 6.06 0.76 1.00
N TYR A 214 6.81 1.12 -0.05
CA TYR A 214 7.51 0.11 -0.85
C TYR A 214 8.55 -0.67 -0.05
N TYR A 215 9.28 0.01 0.84
CA TYR A 215 10.28 -0.63 1.70
C TYR A 215 9.65 -1.62 2.68
N GLU A 216 8.59 -1.21 3.36
CA GLU A 216 7.87 -2.06 4.30
C GLU A 216 7.24 -3.28 3.61
N ILE A 217 6.56 -3.09 2.47
CA ILE A 217 5.95 -4.18 1.72
C ILE A 217 7.04 -5.18 1.26
N ARG A 218 8.14 -4.70 0.69
CA ARG A 218 9.23 -5.57 0.22
C ARG A 218 9.81 -6.40 1.37
N LEU A 219 10.18 -5.76 2.49
CA LEU A 219 10.77 -6.45 3.63
C LEU A 219 9.83 -7.51 4.21
N ILE A 220 8.59 -7.15 4.49
CA ILE A 220 7.61 -8.04 5.11
C ILE A 220 7.34 -9.24 4.20
N VAL A 221 7.04 -9.00 2.93
CA VAL A 221 6.68 -10.08 1.99
C VAL A 221 7.89 -10.97 1.70
N ALA A 222 9.11 -10.40 1.55
CA ALA A 222 10.32 -11.19 1.33
C ALA A 222 10.60 -12.13 2.51
N HIS A 223 10.52 -11.65 3.74
CA HIS A 223 10.70 -12.49 4.92
C HIS A 223 9.63 -13.58 5.04
N LEU A 224 8.36 -13.25 4.77
CA LEU A 224 7.29 -14.24 4.77
C LEU A 224 7.52 -15.33 3.73
N LEU A 225 7.89 -14.96 2.49
CA LEU A 225 8.19 -15.91 1.42
C LEU A 225 9.45 -16.74 1.67
N TRP A 226 10.42 -16.17 2.40
CA TRP A 226 11.64 -16.88 2.74
C TRP A 226 11.42 -17.93 3.82
N VAL A 227 10.67 -17.58 4.88
CA VAL A 227 10.46 -18.45 6.06
C VAL A 227 9.34 -19.44 5.85
N PHE A 228 8.25 -19.04 5.18
CA PHE A 228 7.02 -19.83 5.14
C PHE A 228 6.64 -20.23 3.72
N ASP A 229 6.05 -21.41 3.64
CA ASP A 229 5.08 -21.75 2.60
C ASP A 229 3.68 -21.39 3.11
N PHE A 230 2.82 -20.91 2.21
CA PHE A 230 1.47 -20.55 2.59
C PHE A 230 0.46 -20.77 1.47
N GLU A 231 -0.76 -21.00 1.88
CA GLU A 231 -1.91 -21.22 0.99
C GLU A 231 -3.18 -20.62 1.59
N LEU A 232 -4.17 -20.36 0.75
CA LEU A 232 -5.47 -19.89 1.20
C LEU A 232 -6.17 -21.00 1.99
N GLU A 233 -6.73 -20.68 3.16
CA GLU A 233 -7.62 -21.61 3.86
C GLU A 233 -8.91 -21.78 3.05
N THR A 234 -9.26 -23.02 2.71
CA THR A 234 -10.41 -23.37 1.88
C THR A 234 -11.47 -24.18 2.60
N GLU A 235 -11.14 -24.66 3.79
CA GLU A 235 -12.02 -25.53 4.59
C GLU A 235 -12.61 -24.83 5.81
N GLY A 236 -13.70 -25.35 6.31
CA GLY A 236 -14.33 -24.85 7.52
C GLY A 236 -14.95 -23.46 7.40
N VAL A 237 -15.13 -22.82 8.53
CA VAL A 237 -15.72 -21.47 8.65
C VAL A 237 -14.81 -20.42 8.02
N GLU A 238 -13.50 -20.56 8.17
CA GLU A 238 -12.48 -19.67 7.63
C GLU A 238 -12.44 -19.72 6.10
N GLY A 239 -12.51 -20.92 5.54
CA GLY A 239 -12.58 -21.11 4.07
C GLY A 239 -13.85 -20.49 3.49
N GLU A 240 -14.99 -20.63 4.15
CA GLU A 240 -16.24 -19.98 3.74
C GLU A 240 -16.11 -18.44 3.78
N LYS A 241 -15.47 -17.87 4.78
CA LYS A 241 -15.19 -16.43 4.85
C LYS A 241 -14.27 -15.94 3.75
N ASN A 242 -13.28 -16.74 3.34
CA ASN A 242 -12.38 -16.38 2.25
C ASN A 242 -13.09 -16.24 0.90
N ARG A 243 -14.25 -16.84 0.70
CA ARG A 243 -15.07 -16.64 -0.52
C ARG A 243 -15.57 -15.20 -0.67
N LEU A 244 -15.61 -14.43 0.41
CA LEU A 244 -15.97 -13.01 0.37
C LEU A 244 -14.94 -12.13 -0.36
N TRP A 245 -13.75 -12.64 -0.62
CA TRP A 245 -12.70 -11.97 -1.40
C TRP A 245 -12.93 -12.02 -2.91
N SER A 246 -13.93 -12.73 -3.36
CA SER A 246 -14.28 -12.75 -4.78
C SER A 246 -14.60 -11.36 -5.30
N LEU A 247 -14.12 -11.06 -6.52
CA LEU A 247 -14.54 -9.88 -7.27
C LEU A 247 -15.92 -10.07 -7.92
N ASP A 248 -16.49 -11.26 -7.80
CA ASP A 248 -17.86 -11.54 -8.26
C ASP A 248 -18.84 -10.70 -7.43
N PRO A 249 -19.69 -9.89 -8.07
CA PRO A 249 -20.70 -9.07 -7.38
C PRO A 249 -21.66 -9.87 -6.50
N HIS A 250 -21.81 -11.17 -6.74
CA HIS A 250 -22.66 -12.04 -5.92
C HIS A 250 -22.00 -12.51 -4.63
N PHE A 251 -20.66 -12.50 -4.56
CA PHE A 251 -19.88 -12.98 -3.42
C PHE A 251 -18.97 -11.91 -2.82
N GLY A 252 -18.62 -10.87 -3.58
CA GLY A 252 -17.70 -9.83 -3.11
C GLY A 252 -18.37 -8.87 -2.13
N LEU A 253 -17.75 -8.70 -0.95
CA LEU A 253 -18.17 -7.71 0.06
C LEU A 253 -17.16 -6.57 0.21
N LEU A 254 -16.36 -6.30 -0.81
CA LEU A 254 -15.45 -5.17 -0.80
C LEU A 254 -16.27 -3.86 -0.81
N ARG A 255 -16.13 -3.07 0.24
CA ARG A 255 -16.77 -1.77 0.36
C ARG A 255 -15.70 -0.70 0.33
N SER A 256 -15.96 0.36 -0.43
CA SER A 256 -15.08 1.53 -0.47
C SER A 256 -15.70 2.65 0.35
N PHE A 257 -14.93 3.10 1.34
CA PHE A 257 -15.13 4.39 1.99
C PHE A 257 -14.02 5.33 1.50
N GLN A 258 -13.22 5.92 2.38
CA GLN A 258 -11.96 6.57 1.96
C GLN A 258 -10.90 5.51 1.66
N THR A 259 -10.81 4.50 2.51
CA THR A 259 -10.02 3.29 2.30
C THR A 259 -10.92 2.12 1.91
N LEU A 260 -10.31 1.07 1.37
CA LEU A 260 -10.99 -0.15 1.02
C LEU A 260 -11.23 -0.99 2.28
N ASN A 261 -12.50 -1.13 2.66
CA ASN A 261 -12.88 -2.07 3.71
C ASN A 261 -12.94 -3.48 3.11
N ARG A 262 -12.12 -4.37 3.64
CA ARG A 262 -11.95 -5.75 3.18
C ARG A 262 -12.44 -6.75 4.23
N PRO A 263 -12.88 -7.95 3.84
CA PRO A 263 -13.14 -9.02 4.78
C PRO A 263 -11.82 -9.53 5.41
N ASP A 264 -11.93 -10.28 6.50
CA ASP A 264 -10.80 -11.01 7.06
C ASP A 264 -10.27 -12.02 6.05
N LEU A 265 -8.95 -12.20 6.02
CA LEU A 265 -8.28 -13.18 5.18
C LEU A 265 -7.65 -14.27 6.05
N TYR A 266 -7.95 -15.51 5.77
CA TYR A 266 -7.44 -16.67 6.48
C TYR A 266 -6.45 -17.42 5.61
N ILE A 267 -5.20 -17.46 6.04
CA ILE A 267 -4.08 -18.11 5.33
C ILE A 267 -3.48 -19.15 6.26
N ARG A 268 -3.21 -20.33 5.72
CA ARG A 268 -2.47 -21.39 6.39
C ARG A 268 -0.99 -21.20 6.10
N PHE A 269 -0.20 -21.01 7.14
CA PHE A 269 1.26 -20.93 7.06
C PHE A 269 1.89 -22.23 7.53
N GLN A 270 2.95 -22.64 6.84
CA GLN A 270 3.80 -23.76 7.22
C GLN A 270 5.25 -23.31 7.11
N GLU A 271 6.06 -23.53 8.15
CA GLU A 271 7.50 -23.29 8.05
C GLU A 271 8.11 -24.13 6.94
N ARG A 272 8.99 -23.53 6.17
CA ARG A 272 9.70 -24.20 5.09
C ARG A 272 10.60 -25.29 5.65
N ALA A 273 10.55 -26.48 5.06
CA ALA A 273 11.42 -27.58 5.45
C ALA A 273 12.89 -27.22 5.19
N GLY A 274 13.74 -27.45 6.20
CA GLY A 274 15.20 -27.33 6.06
C GLY A 274 15.77 -25.94 6.37
N ILE A 275 15.04 -25.11 7.13
CA ILE A 275 15.59 -23.88 7.74
C ILE A 275 16.34 -24.25 9.02
#